data_ebbdb8c3f9e7e01a58e434202f2cbe7e
#
_entry.id   ebbdb8c3f9e7e01a58e434202f2cbe7e
#
_cell.length_a   1.000
_cell.length_b   1.000
_cell.length_c   1.000
_cell.angle_alpha   90.00
_cell.angle_beta   90.00
_cell.angle_gamma   90.00
#
_symmetry.space_group_name_H-M   'P 1'
#
loop_
_entity.id
_entity.type
_entity.pdbx_description
1 polymer ?
#
loop_
_entity_poly.entity_id
_entity_poly.type
_entity_poly.pdbx_seq_one_letter_code
_entity_poly.pdbx_strand_id
1 'polypeptide(L)'
;EAAKKKHVPMTMVYSFDEVFTHLEKNKEDTLFCINVDSVIQHKYIGSPGWYQNRLSRLSKRFGDFFKAKKRVAEEQVLIDTLVSKECLELNVADRFSQILSECSCSLLGVSSLGIESVSSTLKSLKECGIELYSRAFPTEDFFLETTQKCSASALVQDGVLFCSTLGFSEAMKLLFIYENKMPKNIVFLTDNPEEIKTLGRECIDLGIKFFGLVYYPAAESIFSYVYPYSA
;
A
#
# COMPACT_ATOMS: atom_id res chain seq x y z
N GLU A 1 11.57 -10.25 32.13
CA GLU A 1 11.50 -8.81 31.78
C GLU A 1 10.55 -8.68 30.59
N ALA A 2 9.40 -8.03 30.80
CA ALA A 2 8.47 -7.72 29.75
C ALA A 2 9.14 -6.68 28.83
N ALA A 3 9.42 -7.09 27.59
CA ALA A 3 9.95 -6.17 26.59
C ALA A 3 9.01 -4.97 26.48
N LYS A 4 9.49 -3.77 26.84
CA LYS A 4 8.74 -2.52 26.65
C LYS A 4 8.32 -2.45 25.18
N LYS A 5 7.03 -2.52 24.89
CA LYS A 5 6.52 -2.34 23.53
C LYS A 5 7.00 -0.98 23.03
N LYS A 6 7.91 -0.99 22.04
CA LYS A 6 8.40 0.24 21.42
C LYS A 6 7.21 0.98 20.80
N HIS A 7 7.05 2.24 21.16
CA HIS A 7 6.00 3.10 20.60
C HIS A 7 6.37 3.44 19.15
N VAL A 8 5.47 3.15 18.23
CA VAL A 8 5.60 3.51 16.81
C VAL A 8 4.91 4.84 16.59
N PRO A 9 5.64 5.90 16.19
CA PRO A 9 5.03 7.21 15.96
C PRO A 9 4.13 7.15 14.72
N MET A 10 2.89 7.64 14.85
CA MET A 10 1.95 7.75 13.75
C MET A 10 0.98 8.90 13.96
N THR A 11 0.43 9.41 12.87
CA THR A 11 -0.65 10.41 12.89
C THR A 11 -1.67 10.10 11.81
N MET A 12 -2.89 10.59 11.99
CA MET A 12 -3.92 10.54 10.95
C MET A 12 -3.77 11.74 10.03
N VAL A 13 -3.94 11.52 8.73
CA VAL A 13 -3.97 12.57 7.70
C VAL A 13 -5.29 12.49 6.94
N TYR A 14 -5.91 13.63 6.72
CA TYR A 14 -7.23 13.74 6.12
C TYR A 14 -7.19 14.15 4.65
N SER A 15 -6.02 14.49 4.15
CA SER A 15 -5.79 14.84 2.74
C SER A 15 -4.35 14.59 2.33
N PHE A 16 -4.11 14.53 1.03
CA PHE A 16 -2.76 14.42 0.49
C PHE A 16 -1.93 15.70 0.70
N ASP A 17 -2.58 16.85 0.94
CA ASP A 17 -1.93 18.11 1.34
C ASP A 17 -1.22 17.97 2.69
N GLU A 18 -1.84 17.29 3.65
CA GLU A 18 -1.22 17.03 4.96
C GLU A 18 -0.02 16.07 4.83
N VAL A 19 -0.10 15.08 3.94
CA VAL A 19 1.03 14.17 3.62
C VAL A 19 2.24 14.99 3.17
N PHE A 20 2.05 15.92 2.23
CA PHE A 20 3.11 16.79 1.74
C PHE A 20 3.80 17.58 2.87
N THR A 21 3.01 18.15 3.78
CA THR A 21 3.52 18.90 4.95
C THR A 21 4.41 18.04 5.86
N HIS A 22 4.11 16.75 5.98
CA HIS A 22 4.95 15.82 6.76
C HIS A 22 6.26 15.48 6.03
N LEU A 23 6.26 15.39 4.71
CA LEU A 23 7.45 15.11 3.91
C LEU A 23 8.43 16.29 3.87
N GLU A 24 7.92 17.53 3.79
CA GLU A 24 8.76 18.75 3.83
C GLU A 24 9.64 18.84 5.08
N LYS A 25 9.16 18.30 6.21
CA LYS A 25 9.88 18.33 7.49
C LYS A 25 11.01 17.29 7.58
N ASN A 26 10.99 16.27 6.73
CA ASN A 26 11.90 15.12 6.79
C ASN A 26 12.72 15.03 5.50
N LYS A 27 13.68 15.96 5.31
CA LYS A 27 14.36 16.16 4.01
C LYS A 27 15.56 15.24 3.72
N GLU A 28 16.18 14.60 4.72
CA GLU A 28 17.43 13.88 4.51
C GLU A 28 17.23 12.36 4.48
N ASP A 29 17.69 11.71 3.40
CA ASP A 29 17.74 10.25 3.25
C ASP A 29 16.42 9.55 3.68
N THR A 30 15.31 10.10 3.16
CA THR A 30 13.96 9.63 3.48
C THR A 30 13.42 8.79 2.33
N LEU A 31 12.93 7.60 2.66
CA LEU A 31 12.10 6.79 1.79
C LEU A 31 10.62 7.04 2.11
N PHE A 32 9.89 7.58 1.17
CA PHE A 32 8.45 7.71 1.27
C PHE A 32 7.78 6.46 0.68
N CYS A 33 7.25 5.61 1.55
CA CYS A 33 6.50 4.41 1.19
C CYS A 33 5.01 4.73 1.13
N ILE A 34 4.36 4.34 0.04
CA ILE A 34 2.94 4.61 -0.20
C ILE A 34 2.24 3.27 -0.42
N ASN A 35 1.31 2.90 0.44
CA ASN A 35 0.37 1.83 0.11
C ASN A 35 -0.51 2.30 -1.04
N VAL A 36 -0.22 1.85 -2.26
CA VAL A 36 -0.93 2.30 -3.46
C VAL A 36 -2.39 1.89 -3.44
N ASP A 37 -2.72 0.78 -2.77
CA ASP A 37 -4.09 0.29 -2.60
C ASP A 37 -4.93 1.22 -1.69
N SER A 38 -4.26 2.09 -0.89
CA SER A 38 -4.92 3.11 -0.07
C SER A 38 -5.15 4.43 -0.83
N VAL A 39 -4.42 4.71 -1.90
CA VAL A 39 -4.49 5.98 -2.65
C VAL A 39 -5.36 5.86 -3.90
N ILE A 40 -5.26 4.71 -4.60
CA ILE A 40 -6.10 4.38 -5.75
C ILE A 40 -7.01 3.21 -5.41
N GLN A 41 -8.30 3.38 -5.62
CA GLN A 41 -9.30 2.36 -5.31
C GLN A 41 -10.38 2.32 -6.40
N HIS A 42 -11.07 1.19 -6.49
CA HIS A 42 -12.32 1.14 -7.24
C HIS A 42 -13.39 1.92 -6.51
N LYS A 43 -14.14 2.74 -7.23
CA LYS A 43 -15.20 3.57 -6.66
C LYS A 43 -16.40 2.77 -6.17
N TYR A 44 -16.75 1.72 -6.90
CA TYR A 44 -17.95 0.92 -6.66
C TYR A 44 -17.62 -0.57 -6.54
N ILE A 45 -17.74 -1.31 -7.64
CA ILE A 45 -17.42 -2.75 -7.70
C ILE A 45 -15.91 -2.91 -7.58
N GLY A 46 -15.49 -3.76 -6.65
CA GLY A 46 -14.07 -3.97 -6.35
C GLY A 46 -13.51 -3.04 -5.27
N SER A 47 -14.27 -2.04 -4.80
CA SER A 47 -13.87 -1.22 -3.67
C SER A 47 -13.74 -2.04 -2.38
N PRO A 48 -12.97 -1.57 -1.37
CA PRO A 48 -12.86 -2.26 -0.09
C PRO A 48 -14.22 -2.55 0.55
N GLY A 49 -15.16 -1.61 0.49
CA GLY A 49 -16.51 -1.79 0.99
C GLY A 49 -17.30 -2.86 0.23
N TRP A 50 -17.18 -2.90 -1.12
CA TRP A 50 -17.73 -3.96 -1.93
C TRP A 50 -17.16 -5.33 -1.53
N TYR A 51 -15.85 -5.43 -1.37
CA TYR A 51 -15.17 -6.67 -0.98
C TYR A 51 -15.72 -7.22 0.35
N GLN A 52 -15.80 -6.39 1.38
CA GLN A 52 -16.33 -6.77 2.70
C GLN A 52 -17.80 -7.21 2.62
N ASN A 53 -18.62 -6.47 1.88
CA ASN A 53 -20.03 -6.81 1.69
C ASN A 53 -20.18 -8.14 0.93
N ARG A 54 -19.42 -8.32 -0.16
CA ARG A 54 -19.44 -9.53 -0.97
C ARG A 54 -18.99 -10.75 -0.16
N LEU A 55 -17.92 -10.62 0.62
CA LEU A 55 -17.41 -11.66 1.50
C LEU A 55 -18.44 -12.08 2.55
N SER A 56 -19.07 -11.11 3.21
CA SER A 56 -20.13 -11.38 4.19
C SER A 56 -21.30 -12.16 3.59
N ARG A 57 -21.78 -11.75 2.41
CA ARG A 57 -22.91 -12.41 1.70
C ARG A 57 -22.56 -13.83 1.27
N LEU A 58 -21.37 -14.04 0.69
CA LEU A 58 -20.94 -15.37 0.26
C LEU A 58 -20.63 -16.29 1.44
N SER A 59 -20.08 -15.77 2.55
CA SER A 59 -19.87 -16.54 3.77
C SER A 59 -21.18 -17.08 4.33
N LYS A 60 -22.20 -16.25 4.38
CA LYS A 60 -23.57 -16.68 4.79
C LYS A 60 -24.13 -17.74 3.84
N ARG A 61 -23.95 -17.55 2.52
CA ARG A 61 -24.48 -18.47 1.50
C ARG A 61 -23.78 -19.83 1.51
N PHE A 62 -22.46 -19.85 1.66
CA PHE A 62 -21.66 -21.08 1.60
C PHE A 62 -21.54 -21.78 2.95
N GLY A 63 -21.77 -21.10 4.06
CA GLY A 63 -21.48 -21.61 5.40
C GLY A 63 -19.97 -21.84 5.66
N ASP A 64 -19.11 -21.35 4.76
CA ASP A 64 -17.67 -21.54 4.77
C ASP A 64 -16.96 -20.23 4.38
N PHE A 65 -16.25 -19.65 5.35
CA PHE A 65 -15.54 -18.39 5.18
C PHE A 65 -14.38 -18.50 4.18
N PHE A 66 -13.62 -19.60 4.22
CA PHE A 66 -12.46 -19.77 3.33
C PHE A 66 -12.88 -19.92 1.87
N LYS A 67 -13.95 -20.69 1.62
CA LYS A 67 -14.54 -20.82 0.28
C LYS A 67 -15.07 -19.48 -0.23
N ALA A 68 -15.74 -18.72 0.63
CA ALA A 68 -16.22 -17.38 0.30
C ALA A 68 -15.05 -16.43 -0.04
N LYS A 69 -14.01 -16.40 0.81
CA LYS A 69 -12.81 -15.57 0.62
C LYS A 69 -12.12 -15.88 -0.71
N LYS A 70 -11.92 -17.17 -1.03
CA LYS A 70 -11.34 -17.58 -2.30
C LYS A 70 -12.16 -17.06 -3.48
N ARG A 71 -13.48 -17.22 -3.44
CA ARG A 71 -14.38 -16.76 -4.51
C ARG A 71 -14.35 -15.25 -4.69
N VAL A 72 -14.35 -14.48 -3.59
CA VAL A 72 -14.26 -13.01 -3.68
C VAL A 72 -12.92 -12.58 -4.24
N ALA A 73 -11.83 -13.24 -3.87
CA ALA A 73 -10.50 -12.95 -4.43
C ALA A 73 -10.45 -13.20 -5.95
N GLU A 74 -11.03 -14.30 -6.44
CA GLU A 74 -11.14 -14.57 -7.87
C GLU A 74 -11.97 -13.50 -8.60
N GLU A 75 -13.07 -13.04 -8.02
CA GLU A 75 -13.89 -11.95 -8.55
C GLU A 75 -13.11 -10.62 -8.55
N GLN A 76 -12.32 -10.34 -7.50
CA GLN A 76 -11.49 -9.14 -7.40
C GLN A 76 -10.45 -9.08 -8.51
N VAL A 77 -9.75 -10.17 -8.79
CA VAL A 77 -8.77 -10.24 -9.90
C VAL A 77 -9.41 -9.90 -11.24
N LEU A 78 -10.60 -10.42 -11.51
CA LEU A 78 -11.34 -10.08 -12.74
C LEU A 78 -11.73 -8.61 -12.79
N ILE A 79 -12.18 -8.04 -11.67
CA ILE A 79 -12.55 -6.63 -11.57
C ILE A 79 -11.30 -5.75 -11.79
N ASP A 80 -10.20 -6.05 -11.12
CA ASP A 80 -8.93 -5.32 -11.25
C ASP A 80 -8.42 -5.33 -12.71
N THR A 81 -8.73 -6.37 -13.47
CA THR A 81 -8.36 -6.47 -14.88
C THR A 81 -9.27 -5.63 -15.79
N LEU A 82 -10.54 -5.52 -15.47
CA LEU A 82 -11.57 -4.94 -16.35
C LEU A 82 -11.93 -3.49 -16.01
N VAL A 83 -11.70 -3.08 -14.77
CA VAL A 83 -12.14 -1.77 -14.24
C VAL A 83 -10.92 -1.03 -13.69
N SER A 84 -10.67 0.18 -14.20
CA SER A 84 -9.60 1.04 -13.68
C SER A 84 -9.94 1.51 -12.27
N LYS A 85 -8.90 1.65 -11.43
CA LYS A 85 -8.99 2.32 -10.14
C LYS A 85 -8.89 3.82 -10.32
N GLU A 86 -9.46 4.56 -9.41
CA GLU A 86 -9.45 6.03 -9.39
C GLU A 86 -8.72 6.53 -8.14
N CYS A 87 -8.15 7.73 -8.21
CA CYS A 87 -7.66 8.41 -7.01
C CYS A 87 -8.83 8.75 -6.08
N LEU A 88 -8.63 8.58 -4.77
CA LEU A 88 -9.63 8.96 -3.77
C LEU A 88 -9.84 10.47 -3.67
N GLU A 89 -8.80 11.24 -3.93
CA GLU A 89 -8.85 12.71 -3.96
C GLU A 89 -8.44 13.21 -5.35
N LEU A 90 -9.09 14.29 -5.81
CA LEU A 90 -8.86 14.87 -7.16
C LEU A 90 -7.48 15.51 -7.31
N ASN A 91 -6.89 16.00 -6.22
CA ASN A 91 -5.62 16.74 -6.23
C ASN A 91 -4.38 15.87 -6.01
N VAL A 92 -4.52 14.56 -5.89
CA VAL A 92 -3.40 13.63 -5.60
C VAL A 92 -2.29 13.78 -6.65
N ALA A 93 -2.64 13.83 -7.94
CA ALA A 93 -1.65 13.96 -9.02
C ALA A 93 -0.81 15.25 -8.91
N ASP A 94 -1.47 16.38 -8.65
CA ASP A 94 -0.78 17.68 -8.50
C ASP A 94 0.14 17.67 -7.28
N ARG A 95 -0.33 17.13 -6.17
CA ARG A 95 0.46 17.01 -4.93
C ARG A 95 1.61 16.02 -5.10
N PHE A 96 1.39 14.95 -5.84
CA PHE A 96 2.45 14.00 -6.15
C PHE A 96 3.56 14.64 -6.99
N SER A 97 3.18 15.43 -8.01
CA SER A 97 4.10 16.22 -8.83
C SER A 97 4.88 17.22 -7.97
N GLN A 98 4.23 17.84 -6.99
CA GLN A 98 4.88 18.75 -6.03
C GLN A 98 5.88 17.99 -5.13
N ILE A 99 5.56 16.80 -4.63
CA ILE A 99 6.50 15.94 -3.90
C ILE A 99 7.74 15.65 -4.75
N LEU A 100 7.55 15.33 -6.03
CA LEU A 100 8.64 15.07 -6.96
C LEU A 100 9.53 16.30 -7.18
N SER A 101 8.98 17.50 -7.21
CA SER A 101 9.74 18.73 -7.47
C SER A 101 10.39 19.33 -6.22
N GLU A 102 9.75 19.25 -5.06
CA GLU A 102 10.15 20.00 -3.87
C GLU A 102 10.78 19.13 -2.78
N CYS A 103 10.44 17.82 -2.71
CA CYS A 103 11.02 16.91 -1.75
C CYS A 103 12.15 16.09 -2.35
N SER A 104 13.24 15.88 -1.61
CA SER A 104 14.38 15.04 -2.03
C SER A 104 14.26 13.58 -1.59
N CYS A 105 13.06 13.11 -1.26
CA CYS A 105 12.84 11.72 -0.84
C CYS A 105 12.88 10.75 -2.02
N SER A 106 13.32 9.52 -1.76
CA SER A 106 13.07 8.38 -2.66
C SER A 106 11.64 7.88 -2.46
N LEU A 107 11.07 7.24 -3.48
CA LEU A 107 9.69 6.78 -3.48
C LEU A 107 9.61 5.26 -3.58
N LEU A 108 8.67 4.66 -2.88
CA LEU A 108 8.32 3.25 -3.02
C LEU A 108 6.80 3.08 -2.88
N GLY A 109 6.16 2.67 -3.97
CA GLY A 109 4.81 2.12 -3.87
C GLY A 109 4.87 0.74 -3.22
N VAL A 110 3.91 0.42 -2.37
CA VAL A 110 3.72 -0.95 -1.86
C VAL A 110 2.28 -1.38 -2.10
N SER A 111 2.10 -2.62 -2.51
CA SER A 111 0.78 -3.21 -2.74
C SER A 111 0.70 -4.59 -2.10
N SER A 112 -0.42 -4.90 -1.47
CA SER A 112 -0.71 -6.25 -0.96
C SER A 112 -1.10 -7.24 -2.06
N LEU A 113 -1.32 -6.74 -3.27
CA LEU A 113 -1.73 -7.54 -4.41
C LEU A 113 -0.57 -8.37 -4.97
N GLY A 114 -0.91 -9.43 -5.71
CA GLY A 114 0.05 -10.31 -6.35
C GLY A 114 0.40 -9.88 -7.78
N ILE A 115 1.21 -10.72 -8.43
CA ILE A 115 1.73 -10.50 -9.78
C ILE A 115 0.60 -10.34 -10.81
N GLU A 116 -0.52 -10.99 -10.61
CA GLU A 116 -1.71 -10.93 -11.46
C GLU A 116 -2.32 -9.51 -11.57
N SER A 117 -2.07 -8.67 -10.58
CA SER A 117 -2.62 -7.30 -10.51
C SER A 117 -1.62 -6.21 -10.93
N VAL A 118 -0.39 -6.56 -11.27
CA VAL A 118 0.68 -5.61 -11.60
C VAL A 118 0.27 -4.67 -12.73
N SER A 119 -0.10 -5.22 -13.88
CA SER A 119 -0.44 -4.42 -15.06
C SER A 119 -1.62 -3.48 -14.81
N SER A 120 -2.66 -3.94 -14.11
CA SER A 120 -3.83 -3.12 -13.81
C SER A 120 -3.53 -2.02 -12.79
N THR A 121 -2.71 -2.32 -11.78
CA THR A 121 -2.29 -1.34 -10.77
C THR A 121 -1.41 -0.26 -11.38
N LEU A 122 -0.38 -0.62 -12.14
CA LEU A 122 0.51 0.33 -12.81
C LEU A 122 -0.24 1.21 -13.82
N LYS A 123 -1.17 0.62 -14.58
CA LYS A 123 -2.04 1.37 -15.47
C LYS A 123 -2.87 2.39 -14.71
N SER A 124 -3.51 2.00 -13.61
CA SER A 124 -4.32 2.89 -12.79
C SER A 124 -3.51 4.01 -12.15
N LEU A 125 -2.29 3.74 -11.65
CA LEU A 125 -1.37 4.76 -11.14
C LEU A 125 -1.05 5.80 -12.23
N LYS A 126 -0.73 5.34 -13.44
CA LYS A 126 -0.46 6.22 -14.58
C LYS A 126 -1.68 7.07 -14.96
N GLU A 127 -2.87 6.47 -15.01
CA GLU A 127 -4.12 7.19 -15.28
C GLU A 127 -4.45 8.22 -14.20
N CYS A 128 -4.05 7.97 -12.95
CA CYS A 128 -4.14 8.90 -11.82
C CYS A 128 -3.03 9.95 -11.80
N GLY A 129 -2.07 9.94 -12.72
CA GLY A 129 -0.93 10.86 -12.74
C GLY A 129 0.08 10.63 -11.61
N ILE A 130 0.11 9.43 -11.02
CA ILE A 130 1.06 9.06 -9.97
C ILE A 130 2.23 8.33 -10.63
N GLU A 131 3.38 8.99 -10.67
CA GLU A 131 4.60 8.45 -11.27
C GLU A 131 5.65 8.18 -10.18
N LEU A 132 5.88 6.91 -9.85
CA LEU A 132 6.83 6.50 -8.83
C LEU A 132 8.24 6.30 -9.41
N TYR A 133 8.32 5.89 -10.67
CA TYR A 133 9.54 5.45 -11.34
C TYR A 133 10.68 6.48 -11.31
N SER A 134 10.41 7.77 -11.49
CA SER A 134 11.45 8.81 -11.61
C SER A 134 12.32 8.97 -10.36
N ARG A 135 11.85 8.53 -9.21
CA ARG A 135 12.56 8.52 -7.91
C ARG A 135 12.41 7.21 -7.16
N ALA A 136 12.20 6.13 -7.89
CA ALA A 136 11.97 4.82 -7.30
C ALA A 136 13.16 4.36 -6.44
N PHE A 137 12.82 3.67 -5.37
CA PHE A 137 13.74 2.83 -4.62
C PHE A 137 13.12 1.42 -4.54
N PRO A 138 13.76 0.44 -5.07
CA PRO A 138 14.97 0.48 -5.92
C PRO A 138 14.73 1.07 -7.31
N THR A 139 15.80 1.29 -8.07
CA THR A 139 15.72 1.85 -9.42
C THR A 139 15.51 0.80 -10.51
N GLU A 140 15.61 -0.47 -10.16
CA GLU A 140 15.50 -1.60 -11.10
C GLU A 140 14.33 -2.51 -10.73
N ASP A 141 13.78 -3.18 -11.74
CA ASP A 141 12.72 -4.17 -11.56
C ASP A 141 13.34 -5.55 -11.29
N PHE A 142 12.82 -6.27 -10.31
CA PHE A 142 13.29 -7.63 -9.98
C PHE A 142 12.31 -8.41 -9.13
N PHE A 143 12.52 -9.73 -9.08
CA PHE A 143 11.81 -10.63 -8.18
C PHE A 143 12.57 -10.83 -6.87
N LEU A 144 11.84 -10.80 -5.78
CA LEU A 144 12.31 -11.19 -4.45
C LEU A 144 11.77 -12.59 -4.12
N GLU A 145 12.66 -13.55 -3.97
CA GLU A 145 12.31 -14.91 -3.60
C GLU A 145 12.78 -15.22 -2.16
N THR A 146 11.93 -15.88 -1.40
CA THR A 146 12.37 -16.41 -0.11
C THR A 146 13.05 -17.76 -0.29
N THR A 147 14.16 -17.96 0.40
CA THR A 147 14.87 -19.26 0.45
C THR A 147 14.13 -20.31 1.26
N GLN A 148 13.02 -19.97 1.90
CA GLN A 148 12.21 -20.91 2.67
C GLN A 148 11.27 -21.70 1.75
N LYS A 149 10.99 -22.95 2.14
CA LYS A 149 10.23 -23.97 1.38
C LYS A 149 8.80 -23.59 0.94
N CYS A 150 8.29 -22.45 1.35
CA CYS A 150 7.06 -21.88 0.83
C CYS A 150 7.46 -20.84 -0.21
N SER A 151 7.09 -21.07 -1.46
CA SER A 151 7.36 -20.20 -2.63
C SER A 151 6.67 -18.83 -2.54
N ALA A 152 6.88 -18.12 -1.45
CA ALA A 152 6.41 -16.75 -1.31
C ALA A 152 7.40 -15.85 -2.06
N SER A 153 6.90 -15.06 -2.98
CA SER A 153 7.68 -14.13 -3.79
C SER A 153 7.03 -12.74 -3.74
N ALA A 154 7.85 -11.73 -3.90
CA ALA A 154 7.41 -10.37 -4.18
C ALA A 154 8.06 -9.90 -5.49
N LEU A 155 7.46 -8.90 -6.11
CA LEU A 155 7.96 -8.29 -7.34
C LEU A 155 8.11 -6.80 -7.13
N VAL A 156 9.26 -6.26 -7.50
CA VAL A 156 9.42 -4.82 -7.71
C VAL A 156 9.26 -4.53 -9.19
N GLN A 157 8.35 -3.64 -9.52
CA GLN A 157 8.15 -3.16 -10.90
C GLN A 157 7.68 -1.71 -10.92
N ASP A 158 8.34 -0.90 -11.76
CA ASP A 158 8.04 0.54 -11.94
C ASP A 158 7.94 1.32 -10.60
N GLY A 159 8.81 0.99 -9.63
CA GLY A 159 8.84 1.63 -8.31
C GLY A 159 7.73 1.16 -7.36
N VAL A 160 7.05 0.05 -7.66
CA VAL A 160 6.05 -0.57 -6.79
C VAL A 160 6.51 -1.96 -6.36
N LEU A 161 6.49 -2.21 -5.05
CA LEU A 161 6.72 -3.51 -4.41
C LEU A 161 5.37 -4.23 -4.24
N PHE A 162 5.14 -5.26 -5.04
CA PHE A 162 3.98 -6.15 -4.96
C PHE A 162 4.29 -7.28 -3.99
N CYS A 163 3.70 -7.24 -2.81
CA CYS A 163 4.07 -8.11 -1.69
C CYS A 163 3.43 -9.50 -1.73
N SER A 164 2.31 -9.66 -2.46
CA SER A 164 1.59 -10.93 -2.58
C SER A 164 1.32 -11.57 -1.19
N THR A 165 1.84 -12.77 -0.98
CA THR A 165 1.64 -13.53 0.27
C THR A 165 2.63 -13.20 1.37
N LEU A 166 3.70 -12.45 1.09
CA LEU A 166 4.74 -12.10 2.09
C LEU A 166 4.27 -11.08 3.13
N GLY A 167 3.37 -10.17 2.74
CA GLY A 167 3.07 -9.00 3.55
C GLY A 167 4.17 -7.92 3.51
N PHE A 168 3.82 -6.69 3.85
CA PHE A 168 4.70 -5.51 3.66
C PHE A 168 6.02 -5.61 4.41
N SER A 169 5.97 -6.03 5.65
CA SER A 169 7.11 -6.06 6.54
C SER A 169 8.21 -7.01 6.06
N GLU A 170 7.84 -8.22 5.69
CA GLU A 170 8.79 -9.22 5.20
C GLU A 170 9.33 -8.85 3.82
N ALA A 171 8.46 -8.37 2.92
CA ALA A 171 8.87 -7.93 1.60
C ALA A 171 9.86 -6.74 1.67
N MET A 172 9.62 -5.78 2.57
CA MET A 172 10.52 -4.64 2.79
C MET A 172 11.88 -5.07 3.35
N LYS A 173 11.93 -6.04 4.27
CA LYS A 173 13.20 -6.60 4.76
C LYS A 173 14.00 -7.23 3.64
N LEU A 174 13.36 -8.07 2.83
CA LEU A 174 14.01 -8.71 1.70
C LEU A 174 14.54 -7.66 0.71
N LEU A 175 13.76 -6.62 0.46
CA LEU A 175 14.17 -5.50 -0.39
C LEU A 175 15.44 -4.82 0.13
N PHE A 176 15.51 -4.47 1.41
CA PHE A 176 16.68 -3.82 2.00
C PHE A 176 17.91 -4.72 2.00
N ILE A 177 17.72 -6.03 2.20
CA ILE A 177 18.81 -7.02 2.13
C ILE A 177 19.32 -7.12 0.68
N TYR A 178 18.42 -7.20 -0.29
CA TYR A 178 18.75 -7.30 -1.71
C TYR A 178 19.53 -6.07 -2.19
N GLU A 179 19.03 -4.87 -1.89
CA GLU A 179 19.67 -3.60 -2.25
C GLU A 179 20.97 -3.32 -1.46
N ASN A 180 21.21 -4.06 -0.39
CA ASN A 180 22.30 -3.77 0.57
C ASN A 180 22.34 -2.29 0.98
N LYS A 181 21.17 -1.68 1.06
CA LYS A 181 20.97 -0.26 1.38
C LYS A 181 19.73 -0.08 2.24
N MET A 182 19.90 0.63 3.35
CA MET A 182 18.79 0.99 4.26
C MET A 182 18.64 2.51 4.29
N PRO A 183 17.41 3.03 4.13
CA PRO A 183 17.15 4.44 4.33
C PRO A 183 17.34 4.81 5.81
N LYS A 184 17.72 6.06 6.09
CA LYS A 184 17.77 6.55 7.49
C LYS A 184 16.39 6.81 8.06
N ASN A 185 15.48 7.25 7.21
CA ASN A 185 14.12 7.60 7.60
C ASN A 185 13.12 6.92 6.65
N ILE A 186 12.01 6.43 7.19
CA ILE A 186 10.85 5.95 6.43
C ILE A 186 9.62 6.73 6.88
N VAL A 187 8.90 7.28 5.91
CA VAL A 187 7.53 7.78 6.08
C VAL A 187 6.62 6.82 5.35
N PHE A 188 5.64 6.22 6.04
CA PHE A 188 4.75 5.22 5.45
C PHE A 188 3.29 5.66 5.48
N LEU A 189 2.67 5.76 4.31
CA LEU A 189 1.26 6.10 4.12
C LEU A 189 0.44 4.85 3.85
N THR A 190 -0.55 4.58 4.69
CA THR A 190 -1.54 3.49 4.53
C THR A 190 -2.81 3.82 5.31
N ASP A 191 -3.92 3.20 4.93
CA ASP A 191 -5.19 3.26 5.69
C ASP A 191 -5.23 2.29 6.88
N ASN A 192 -4.25 1.39 6.98
CA ASN A 192 -4.22 0.34 8.00
C ASN A 192 -3.22 0.63 9.13
N PRO A 193 -3.67 1.05 10.33
CA PRO A 193 -2.78 1.33 11.46
C PRO A 193 -1.96 0.11 11.94
N GLU A 194 -2.44 -1.12 11.71
CA GLU A 194 -1.70 -2.33 12.13
C GLU A 194 -0.49 -2.60 11.23
N GLU A 195 -0.57 -2.25 9.94
CA GLU A 195 0.59 -2.28 9.04
C GLU A 195 1.66 -1.29 9.50
N ILE A 196 1.26 -0.06 9.87
CA ILE A 196 2.18 0.94 10.44
C ILE A 196 2.86 0.41 11.70
N LYS A 197 2.10 -0.19 12.62
CA LYS A 197 2.67 -0.73 13.87
C LYS A 197 3.64 -1.88 13.61
N THR A 198 3.32 -2.75 12.65
CA THR A 198 4.14 -3.91 12.33
C THR A 198 5.44 -3.48 11.66
N LEU A 199 5.35 -2.77 10.55
CA LEU A 199 6.51 -2.27 9.82
C LEU A 199 7.36 -1.32 10.67
N GLY A 200 6.71 -0.42 11.43
CA GLY A 200 7.41 0.55 12.27
C GLY A 200 8.23 -0.09 13.38
N ARG A 201 7.75 -1.16 14.02
CA ARG A 201 8.56 -1.90 15.02
C ARG A 201 9.81 -2.48 14.41
N GLU A 202 9.71 -3.08 13.23
CA GLU A 202 10.84 -3.66 12.53
C GLU A 202 11.84 -2.61 12.07
N CYS A 203 11.37 -1.49 11.53
CA CYS A 203 12.23 -0.36 11.18
C CYS A 203 13.00 0.16 12.40
N ILE A 204 12.33 0.33 13.55
CA ILE A 204 12.95 0.77 14.80
C ILE A 204 13.98 -0.25 15.30
N ASP A 205 13.72 -1.56 15.14
CA ASP A 205 14.66 -2.62 15.50
C ASP A 205 15.91 -2.62 14.62
N LEU A 206 15.77 -2.21 13.37
CA LEU A 206 16.87 -2.01 12.42
C LEU A 206 17.59 -0.66 12.58
N GLY A 207 17.17 0.20 13.51
CA GLY A 207 17.75 1.52 13.71
C GLY A 207 17.27 2.59 12.72
N ILE A 208 16.23 2.31 11.95
CA ILE A 208 15.62 3.23 10.97
C ILE A 208 14.61 4.11 11.71
N LYS A 209 14.66 5.43 11.50
CA LYS A 209 13.62 6.33 11.98
C LYS A 209 12.35 6.11 11.15
N PHE A 210 11.23 5.86 11.83
CA PHE A 210 9.97 5.54 11.17
C PHE A 210 8.85 6.49 11.62
N PHE A 211 8.02 6.91 10.68
CA PHE A 211 6.82 7.69 10.93
C PHE A 211 5.65 7.21 10.06
N GLY A 212 4.55 6.85 10.69
CA GLY A 212 3.35 6.36 10.00
C GLY A 212 2.33 7.46 9.74
N LEU A 213 1.72 7.45 8.57
CA LEU A 213 0.61 8.31 8.18
C LEU A 213 -0.62 7.44 7.90
N VAL A 214 -1.65 7.56 8.75
CA VAL A 214 -2.93 6.86 8.55
C VAL A 214 -3.79 7.69 7.62
N TYR A 215 -4.01 7.20 6.39
CA TYR A 215 -4.75 7.91 5.35
C TYR A 215 -6.26 7.74 5.53
N TYR A 216 -6.91 8.74 6.12
CA TYR A 216 -8.32 8.70 6.47
C TYR A 216 -9.28 8.56 5.27
N PRO A 217 -9.05 9.21 4.10
CA PRO A 217 -9.94 9.05 2.96
C PRO A 217 -10.14 7.59 2.52
N ALA A 218 -9.10 6.76 2.61
CA ALA A 218 -9.20 5.33 2.31
C ALA A 218 -9.96 4.57 3.40
N ALA A 219 -9.72 4.87 4.67
CA ALA A 219 -10.44 4.27 5.78
C ALA A 219 -11.94 4.61 5.71
N GLU A 220 -12.31 5.85 5.38
CA GLU A 220 -13.70 6.29 5.24
C GLU A 220 -14.41 5.58 4.07
N SER A 221 -13.72 5.32 2.96
CA SER A 221 -14.31 4.65 1.80
C SER A 221 -14.87 3.25 2.12
N ILE A 222 -14.32 2.58 3.12
CA ILE A 222 -14.80 1.26 3.59
C ILE A 222 -16.18 1.38 4.24
N PHE A 223 -16.41 2.45 5.01
CA PHE A 223 -17.64 2.67 5.77
C PHE A 223 -18.73 3.36 4.96
N SER A 224 -18.35 4.12 3.94
CA SER A 224 -19.30 4.86 3.10
C SER A 224 -19.89 4.05 1.95
N TYR A 225 -19.48 2.78 1.78
CA TYR A 225 -20.00 1.94 0.71
C TYR A 225 -21.49 1.65 0.88
N VAL A 226 -22.29 2.30 0.04
CA VAL A 226 -23.74 2.03 -0.08
C VAL A 226 -23.95 1.13 -1.28
N TYR A 227 -24.66 0.01 -1.07
CA TYR A 227 -24.98 -0.90 -2.17
C TYR A 227 -25.91 -0.18 -3.17
N PRO A 228 -25.52 -0.03 -4.45
CA PRO A 228 -26.29 0.77 -5.41
C PRO A 228 -27.70 0.23 -5.75
N TYR A 229 -28.07 -0.93 -5.18
CA TYR A 229 -29.35 -1.61 -5.43
C TYR A 229 -30.15 -1.88 -4.15
N SER A 230 -29.89 -1.19 -3.07
CA SER A 230 -30.72 -1.24 -1.86
C SER A 230 -31.83 -0.19 -1.94
N ALA A 231 -32.67 -0.27 -2.97
CA ALA A 231 -33.93 0.41 -3.06
C ALA A 231 -35.07 -0.62 -3.19
#